data_6f7862dfec80a6ea3f1d15a8cbe24df7
#
_entry.id   6f7862dfec80a6ea3f1d15a8cbe24df7
#
_cell.length_a   1.000
_cell.length_b   1.000
_cell.length_c   1.000
_cell.angle_alpha   90.00
_cell.angle_beta   90.00
_cell.angle_gamma   90.00
#
_symmetry.space_group_name_H-M   'P 1'
#
loop_
_entity.id
_entity.type
_entity.pdbx_description
1 polymer ?
#
loop_
_entity_poly.entity_id
_entity_poly.type
_entity_poly.pdbx_seq_one_letter_code
_entity_poly.pdbx_strand_id
1 'polypeptide(L)'
;MEAEIATASEVPTDPAPLTPNLSETSPVTGAGESYGPVTSSISKSRTRGGAARRSATSTPKAASSASGPDENPRHSTDIETVTTFAETPQNDQPAPEATDPDVDNGSGEGDDNQGNQIRDHDMSRTDHSPASVQASSGFNPGNLEVVLLSFEGPDQPYSMAGGLGVRVTELAQALAESGFRTHLIFVGDPNLPGHEVQFHGNLHLYRWSQWISRSHPNGVYDGEYLKVRDFNDSVPRFVADHIVGPAAAQGKTVAVLAEEWHTAEATWRTSDLLYSVGLRNHALLLWNANNTFAFKQINWTRLSFVSTITTVSRYMKHLMWPLGLNPLVIPNGIPDRFLAPPDKHMTDAIRHGVGGAPFLFKIGRFDPDKRWMQAVEAAVRLKRSGHRVRLVVRGGIEPHGGQVLAHAYRRGLVVKDVTAPRGDDWAAISALTEASRDADVLNLRFFLSDDFKRACYGAADAVLANSGHEPFGIVGLEVMGAGGIAVVGATGEDYAISFQNCLAIETDDAEELAGAVRHLMAHPEWLDPIREEARRTAALFTWNRVIANLLGKLDYLASRPK
;
A
#
# COMPACT_ATOMS: atom_id res chain seq x y z
N MET A 1 25.84 -54.71 36.30
CA MET A 1 26.89 -55.23 35.41
C MET A 1 26.95 -54.16 34.33
N GLU A 2 27.81 -53.28 34.56
CA GLU A 2 29.11 -53.02 33.91
C GLU A 2 28.87 -52.35 32.54
N ALA A 3 29.11 -51.10 32.36
CA ALA A 3 30.39 -50.38 32.17
C ALA A 3 30.86 -50.57 30.71
N GLU A 4 31.18 -49.59 29.97
CA GLU A 4 32.31 -48.65 29.88
C GLU A 4 32.05 -47.68 28.73
N ILE A 5 32.19 -46.40 28.86
CA ILE A 5 33.36 -45.50 28.80
C ILE A 5 33.99 -45.32 27.40
N ALA A 6 34.06 -44.05 27.04
CA ALA A 6 34.99 -43.30 26.19
C ALA A 6 34.74 -43.37 24.67
N THR A 7 34.90 -42.30 23.92
CA THR A 7 35.90 -41.23 23.94
C THR A 7 35.43 -40.02 23.10
N ALA A 8 35.91 -38.85 23.44
CA ALA A 8 35.76 -37.61 22.75
C ALA A 8 36.41 -37.61 21.34
N SER A 9 35.79 -36.89 20.39
CA SER A 9 36.52 -36.35 19.23
C SER A 9 35.92 -35.04 18.81
N GLU A 10 36.70 -34.04 19.01
CA GLU A 10 36.96 -32.81 18.29
C GLU A 10 35.85 -32.17 17.45
N VAL A 11 35.47 -30.97 17.86
CA VAL A 11 34.72 -29.96 17.15
C VAL A 11 35.66 -29.28 16.17
N PRO A 12 35.34 -29.14 14.87
CA PRO A 12 36.03 -28.21 13.98
C PRO A 12 35.51 -26.79 14.21
N THR A 13 36.41 -25.90 14.51
CA THR A 13 36.22 -24.44 14.61
C THR A 13 35.86 -23.83 13.25
N ASP A 14 34.79 -23.05 13.24
CA ASP A 14 34.39 -22.15 12.15
C ASP A 14 35.48 -21.13 11.78
N PRO A 15 35.67 -20.83 10.49
CA PRO A 15 36.53 -19.73 10.08
C PRO A 15 35.83 -18.38 10.21
N ALA A 16 36.55 -17.42 10.75
CA ALA A 16 36.15 -16.02 10.97
C ALA A 16 35.77 -15.30 9.68
N PRO A 17 34.92 -14.26 9.77
CA PRO A 17 34.46 -13.48 8.62
C PRO A 17 35.58 -12.61 8.04
N LEU A 18 35.74 -12.70 6.72
CA LEU A 18 36.65 -11.86 5.93
C LEU A 18 36.11 -10.44 5.84
N THR A 19 36.77 -9.52 6.49
CA THR A 19 36.70 -8.07 6.22
C THR A 19 37.52 -7.73 4.99
N PRO A 20 37.06 -6.93 4.04
CA PRO A 20 37.89 -6.44 2.96
C PRO A 20 38.76 -5.29 3.47
N ASN A 21 40.07 -5.54 3.55
CA ASN A 21 41.09 -4.54 3.74
C ASN A 21 41.25 -3.70 2.46
N LEU A 22 41.01 -2.41 2.55
CA LEU A 22 41.47 -1.41 1.57
C LEU A 22 42.88 -1.03 1.96
N SER A 23 43.87 -1.55 1.23
CA SER A 23 45.24 -1.08 1.30
C SER A 23 45.51 0.04 0.30
N GLU A 24 46.06 1.10 0.84
CA GLU A 24 46.66 2.27 0.23
C GLU A 24 47.56 1.97 -0.96
N THR A 25 47.48 2.79 -2.00
CA THR A 25 48.63 3.17 -2.80
C THR A 25 48.54 4.64 -3.21
N SER A 26 49.47 5.44 -2.72
CA SER A 26 49.81 6.81 -3.17
C SER A 26 50.91 6.73 -4.22
N PRO A 27 51.45 7.87 -4.73
CA PRO A 27 50.91 8.67 -5.82
C PRO A 27 51.91 8.79 -6.98
N VAL A 28 51.48 9.26 -8.14
CA VAL A 28 52.39 9.78 -9.18
C VAL A 28 51.96 11.18 -9.58
N THR A 29 52.94 12.04 -9.45
CA THR A 29 53.07 13.47 -9.72
C THR A 29 52.86 13.88 -11.19
N GLY A 30 52.34 15.08 -11.39
CA GLY A 30 52.45 15.83 -12.65
C GLY A 30 51.64 17.13 -12.67
N ALA A 31 52.23 18.23 -12.26
CA ALA A 31 52.22 19.62 -12.73
C ALA A 31 51.05 20.06 -13.64
N GLY A 32 50.38 21.15 -13.39
CA GLY A 32 50.65 22.50 -13.11
C GLY A 32 49.48 23.37 -13.55
N GLU A 33 49.25 24.34 -12.89
CA GLU A 33 48.94 25.74 -13.18
C GLU A 33 47.85 26.35 -12.26
N SER A 34 48.31 27.42 -11.71
CA SER A 34 47.76 28.27 -10.65
C SER A 34 46.70 29.25 -11.15
N TYR A 35 45.68 29.53 -10.34
CA TYR A 35 45.21 30.90 -10.09
C TYR A 35 44.79 31.04 -8.64
N GLY A 36 45.30 32.06 -8.02
CA GLY A 36 45.32 32.32 -6.61
C GLY A 36 44.05 33.00 -6.03
N PRO A 37 44.05 33.24 -4.73
CA PRO A 37 42.84 33.52 -3.95
C PRO A 37 42.58 35.02 -3.78
N VAL A 38 41.27 35.34 -3.58
CA VAL A 38 40.87 36.65 -3.04
C VAL A 38 40.39 36.45 -1.62
N THR A 39 41.20 36.97 -0.70
CA THR A 39 40.91 37.16 0.71
C THR A 39 40.05 38.40 0.95
N SER A 40 39.11 38.37 1.86
CA SER A 40 38.81 39.53 2.70
C SER A 40 38.39 39.09 4.10
N SER A 41 39.19 39.56 4.98
CA SER A 41 39.18 39.45 6.44
C SER A 41 38.26 40.46 7.12
N ILE A 42 38.19 40.31 8.46
CA ILE A 42 37.88 41.32 9.52
C ILE A 42 36.48 41.11 10.12
N SER A 43 36.29 41.10 11.45
CA SER A 43 37.15 41.19 12.64
C SER A 43 36.28 40.83 13.89
N LYS A 44 36.99 40.39 14.91
CA LYS A 44 36.46 40.15 16.27
C LYS A 44 36.27 41.47 17.00
N SER A 45 35.22 41.57 17.85
CA SER A 45 35.35 42.30 19.11
C SER A 45 34.52 41.66 20.22
N ARG A 46 35.21 41.40 21.30
CA ARG A 46 34.69 41.08 22.65
C ARG A 46 34.30 42.36 23.33
N THR A 47 33.25 42.36 24.18
CA THR A 47 33.37 42.85 25.55
C THR A 47 32.21 42.36 26.46
N ARG A 48 32.62 42.16 27.67
CA ARG A 48 32.01 41.68 28.89
C ARG A 48 31.00 42.65 29.52
N GLY A 49 30.06 42.08 30.29
CA GLY A 49 29.86 42.55 31.66
C GLY A 49 28.47 42.98 32.05
N GLY A 50 27.94 42.37 33.07
CA GLY A 50 27.25 43.11 34.11
C GLY A 50 25.80 42.74 34.42
N ALA A 51 25.70 42.14 35.57
CA ALA A 51 24.57 41.72 36.37
C ALA A 51 23.52 42.78 36.75
N ALA A 52 22.34 42.27 37.12
CA ALA A 52 21.52 42.56 38.31
C ALA A 52 20.11 43.15 38.13
N ARG A 53 19.18 42.35 38.54
CA ARG A 53 18.10 42.51 39.56
C ARG A 53 16.93 43.49 39.34
N ARG A 54 15.75 42.85 39.50
CA ARG A 54 14.52 43.20 40.26
C ARG A 54 13.46 44.07 39.59
N SER A 55 12.32 43.46 39.42
CA SER A 55 11.05 43.47 40.18
C SER A 55 10.02 44.54 39.76
N ALA A 56 8.82 44.02 39.65
CA ALA A 56 7.54 44.54 40.11
C ALA A 56 6.60 45.23 39.09
N THR A 57 5.51 44.52 38.86
CA THR A 57 4.10 44.94 39.02
C THR A 57 3.63 46.22 38.35
N SER A 58 2.65 46.13 37.47
CA SER A 58 1.27 46.61 37.69
C SER A 58 0.53 46.89 36.38
N THR A 59 -0.64 46.25 36.23
CA THR A 59 -1.76 46.76 35.44
C THR A 59 -2.31 48.02 36.08
N PRO A 60 -2.99 48.94 35.34
CA PRO A 60 -4.37 48.75 34.98
C PRO A 60 -4.95 49.51 33.73
N LYS A 61 -6.10 48.95 33.27
CA LYS A 61 -7.37 49.61 32.88
C LYS A 61 -7.47 50.70 31.79
N ALA A 62 -8.20 50.28 30.74
CA ALA A 62 -9.43 50.86 30.13
C ALA A 62 -9.53 52.37 29.83
N ALA A 63 -9.92 52.68 28.58
CA ALA A 63 -11.13 53.37 28.15
C ALA A 63 -10.93 53.96 26.77
N SER A 64 -11.72 53.55 25.77
CA SER A 64 -12.87 54.20 25.12
C SER A 64 -12.58 55.34 24.18
N SER A 65 -13.18 55.19 23.01
CA SER A 65 -13.92 56.11 22.17
C SER A 65 -13.26 56.59 20.87
N ALA A 66 -13.84 56.10 19.78
CA ALA A 66 -14.66 56.84 18.81
C ALA A 66 -13.96 57.56 17.63
N SER A 67 -14.53 57.25 16.48
CA SER A 67 -14.70 58.03 15.24
C SER A 67 -13.67 57.85 14.13
N GLY A 68 -14.19 57.33 13.00
CA GLY A 68 -13.58 57.37 11.67
C GLY A 68 -13.75 58.78 11.03
N PRO A 69 -13.69 58.97 9.70
CA PRO A 69 -13.46 58.02 8.59
C PRO A 69 -12.37 58.50 7.59
N ASP A 70 -12.21 57.75 6.53
CA ASP A 70 -11.88 58.12 5.15
C ASP A 70 -10.54 57.69 4.54
N GLU A 71 -10.78 57.10 3.38
CA GLU A 71 -10.06 57.10 2.09
C GLU A 71 -9.02 56.00 1.80
N ASN A 72 -9.49 55.19 0.85
CA ASN A 72 -8.80 54.28 -0.08
C ASN A 72 -7.86 55.07 -1.04
N PRO A 73 -6.77 54.47 -1.60
CA PRO A 73 -6.99 53.82 -2.88
C PRO A 73 -6.18 52.51 -3.13
N ARG A 74 -6.91 51.57 -3.69
CA ARG A 74 -6.63 50.56 -4.72
C ARG A 74 -5.19 50.44 -5.26
N HIS A 75 -4.64 49.21 -5.23
CA HIS A 75 -3.99 48.61 -6.39
C HIS A 75 -4.33 47.11 -6.44
N SER A 76 -5.13 46.80 -7.46
CA SER A 76 -5.42 45.46 -7.93
C SER A 76 -4.31 45.05 -8.89
N THR A 77 -3.86 43.78 -8.78
CA THR A 77 -3.23 43.06 -9.89
C THR A 77 -3.93 41.73 -10.03
N ASP A 78 -4.91 41.73 -10.92
CA ASP A 78 -5.57 40.57 -11.46
C ASP A 78 -4.58 39.81 -12.35
N ILE A 79 -4.41 38.53 -12.10
CA ILE A 79 -3.82 37.60 -13.06
C ILE A 79 -4.98 36.80 -13.67
N GLU A 80 -5.37 37.21 -14.87
CA GLU A 80 -6.33 36.54 -15.73
C GLU A 80 -5.78 35.15 -16.13
N THR A 81 -6.55 34.13 -15.83
CA THR A 81 -6.38 32.79 -16.38
C THR A 81 -7.15 32.73 -17.71
N VAL A 82 -6.44 32.81 -18.81
CA VAL A 82 -7.00 32.63 -20.15
C VAL A 82 -7.14 31.12 -20.42
N THR A 83 -8.38 30.64 -20.38
CA THR A 83 -8.77 29.34 -20.90
C THR A 83 -9.28 29.54 -22.32
N THR A 84 -8.47 29.24 -23.32
CA THR A 84 -8.92 29.14 -24.71
C THR A 84 -9.33 27.70 -25.01
N PHE A 85 -10.62 27.48 -25.15
CA PHE A 85 -11.18 26.31 -25.83
C PHE A 85 -11.09 26.54 -27.33
N ALA A 86 -10.35 25.67 -28.03
CA ALA A 86 -10.39 25.60 -29.49
C ALA A 86 -11.59 24.76 -29.89
N GLU A 87 -12.54 25.37 -30.56
CA GLU A 87 -13.65 24.70 -31.25
C GLU A 87 -13.11 23.95 -32.46
N THR A 88 -13.45 22.66 -32.55
CA THR A 88 -13.27 21.84 -33.76
C THR A 88 -14.59 21.87 -34.54
N PRO A 89 -14.59 22.03 -35.87
CA PRO A 89 -15.82 22.14 -36.63
C PRO A 89 -16.55 20.79 -36.76
N GLN A 90 -17.86 20.83 -36.52
CA GLN A 90 -18.80 19.78 -36.80
C GLN A 90 -18.85 19.53 -38.31
N ASN A 91 -18.67 18.28 -38.70
CA ASN A 91 -18.94 17.81 -40.05
C ASN A 91 -20.21 16.96 -39.99
N ASP A 92 -21.31 17.57 -40.41
CA ASP A 92 -22.60 16.92 -40.61
C ASP A 92 -22.54 16.05 -41.85
N GLN A 93 -22.61 14.73 -41.67
CA GLN A 93 -23.10 13.80 -42.69
C GLN A 93 -24.02 12.76 -42.04
N PRO A 94 -25.19 12.48 -42.63
CA PRO A 94 -26.18 11.57 -42.06
C PRO A 94 -25.76 10.12 -42.27
N ALA A 95 -26.05 9.30 -41.23
CA ALA A 95 -25.85 7.86 -41.25
C ALA A 95 -26.88 7.18 -42.19
N PRO A 96 -26.54 6.10 -42.87
CA PRO A 96 -27.47 5.34 -43.70
C PRO A 96 -28.43 4.51 -42.82
N GLU A 97 -29.69 4.52 -43.22
CA GLU A 97 -30.80 3.72 -42.69
C GLU A 97 -30.51 2.22 -42.80
N ALA A 98 -30.70 1.52 -41.69
CA ALA A 98 -30.72 0.07 -41.66
C ALA A 98 -32.12 -0.42 -42.06
N THR A 99 -32.21 -1.16 -43.15
CA THR A 99 -33.41 -1.85 -43.58
C THR A 99 -33.57 -3.15 -42.79
N ASP A 100 -34.74 -3.30 -42.16
CA ASP A 100 -35.23 -4.56 -41.57
C ASP A 100 -35.52 -5.60 -42.65
N PRO A 101 -35.21 -6.88 -42.45
CA PRO A 101 -35.79 -7.95 -43.25
C PRO A 101 -37.04 -8.54 -42.58
N ASP A 102 -38.03 -8.73 -43.41
CA ASP A 102 -39.36 -9.23 -43.22
C ASP A 102 -39.52 -10.43 -42.29
N VAL A 103 -40.54 -10.35 -41.44
CA VAL A 103 -41.09 -11.46 -40.66
C VAL A 103 -42.18 -12.11 -41.51
N ASP A 104 -41.96 -13.33 -41.96
CA ASP A 104 -42.97 -14.18 -42.59
C ASP A 104 -43.81 -14.91 -41.55
N ASN A 105 -45.12 -14.69 -41.61
CA ASN A 105 -46.15 -15.31 -40.78
C ASN A 105 -46.59 -16.64 -41.43
N GLY A 106 -46.23 -17.75 -40.82
CA GLY A 106 -46.74 -19.08 -41.18
C GLY A 106 -47.54 -19.69 -40.01
N SER A 107 -48.84 -19.64 -40.12
CA SER A 107 -49.81 -20.36 -39.29
C SER A 107 -49.76 -21.87 -39.54
N GLY A 108 -49.72 -22.66 -38.46
CA GLY A 108 -49.87 -24.11 -38.49
C GLY A 108 -50.34 -24.64 -37.14
N GLU A 109 -51.63 -24.89 -37.05
CA GLU A 109 -52.29 -25.65 -35.96
C GLU A 109 -51.82 -27.11 -35.94
N GLY A 110 -51.60 -27.66 -34.76
CA GLY A 110 -51.33 -29.09 -34.58
C GLY A 110 -51.34 -29.44 -33.07
N ASP A 111 -52.50 -29.87 -32.62
CA ASP A 111 -52.76 -30.58 -31.36
C ASP A 111 -51.81 -31.78 -31.22
N ASP A 112 -51.18 -31.95 -30.08
CA ASP A 112 -51.04 -33.26 -29.46
C ASP A 112 -50.55 -33.13 -27.98
N ASN A 113 -51.43 -33.56 -27.12
CA ASN A 113 -51.34 -33.72 -25.70
C ASN A 113 -50.54 -34.99 -25.35
N GLN A 114 -49.32 -34.89 -24.83
CA GLN A 114 -48.71 -35.98 -24.08
C GLN A 114 -47.96 -35.46 -22.86
N GLY A 115 -48.49 -35.83 -21.70
CA GLY A 115 -47.90 -35.56 -20.40
C GLY A 115 -46.47 -36.10 -20.28
N ASN A 116 -45.58 -35.25 -19.85
CA ASN A 116 -44.23 -35.66 -19.46
C ASN A 116 -44.02 -35.36 -17.96
N GLN A 117 -43.96 -36.45 -17.21
CA GLN A 117 -43.64 -36.47 -15.79
C GLN A 117 -42.26 -35.85 -15.57
N ILE A 118 -42.19 -34.79 -14.78
CA ILE A 118 -40.94 -34.23 -14.25
C ILE A 118 -40.39 -35.27 -13.29
N ARG A 119 -39.36 -35.95 -13.67
CA ARG A 119 -38.50 -36.74 -12.75
C ARG A 119 -37.69 -35.78 -11.91
N ASP A 120 -37.89 -35.85 -10.63
CA ASP A 120 -36.99 -35.28 -9.61
C ASP A 120 -35.57 -35.85 -9.83
N HIS A 121 -34.72 -35.04 -10.42
CA HIS A 121 -33.27 -35.30 -10.39
C HIS A 121 -32.74 -34.81 -9.05
N ASP A 122 -32.44 -35.77 -8.22
CA ASP A 122 -31.58 -35.66 -7.06
C ASP A 122 -30.30 -34.88 -7.41
N MET A 123 -30.28 -33.59 -7.02
CA MET A 123 -29.09 -32.74 -7.07
C MET A 123 -28.20 -33.14 -5.91
N SER A 124 -27.54 -34.28 -6.01
CA SER A 124 -26.38 -34.59 -5.19
C SER A 124 -25.38 -33.45 -5.34
N ARG A 125 -25.11 -32.79 -4.21
CA ARG A 125 -24.06 -31.79 -4.06
C ARG A 125 -22.75 -32.31 -4.65
N THR A 126 -22.45 -31.90 -5.85
CA THR A 126 -21.09 -31.96 -6.37
C THR A 126 -20.31 -30.89 -5.62
N ASP A 127 -19.41 -31.37 -4.79
CA ASP A 127 -18.38 -30.60 -4.09
C ASP A 127 -17.50 -29.91 -5.15
N HIS A 128 -17.87 -28.69 -5.55
CA HIS A 128 -17.03 -27.85 -6.37
C HIS A 128 -16.02 -27.14 -5.49
N SER A 129 -15.08 -27.92 -4.95
CA SER A 129 -13.75 -27.40 -4.65
C SER A 129 -13.25 -26.74 -5.93
N PRO A 130 -12.93 -25.45 -5.96
CA PRO A 130 -12.39 -24.83 -7.16
C PRO A 130 -11.08 -25.55 -7.50
N ALA A 131 -11.14 -26.40 -8.51
CA ALA A 131 -9.95 -27.00 -9.06
C ALA A 131 -8.94 -25.90 -9.30
N SER A 132 -7.80 -25.98 -8.64
CA SER A 132 -6.67 -25.11 -8.86
C SER A 132 -6.31 -25.21 -10.34
N VAL A 133 -6.72 -24.21 -11.12
CA VAL A 133 -6.12 -23.97 -12.44
C VAL A 133 -4.71 -23.48 -12.14
N GLN A 134 -3.82 -24.42 -11.84
CA GLN A 134 -2.39 -24.20 -11.96
C GLN A 134 -2.14 -24.10 -13.48
N ALA A 135 -2.11 -22.87 -13.98
CA ALA A 135 -1.43 -22.60 -15.23
C ALA A 135 -0.01 -23.14 -15.01
N SER A 136 0.37 -24.17 -15.77
CA SER A 136 1.72 -24.70 -15.72
C SER A 136 2.65 -23.65 -16.32
N SER A 137 3.16 -22.75 -15.49
CA SER A 137 4.20 -21.82 -15.87
C SER A 137 5.48 -22.60 -16.15
N GLY A 138 6.24 -22.20 -17.18
CA GLY A 138 7.58 -22.70 -17.43
C GLY A 138 8.55 -22.33 -16.31
N PHE A 139 8.23 -21.28 -15.53
CA PHE A 139 9.02 -20.86 -14.39
C PHE A 139 8.60 -21.57 -13.09
N ASN A 140 9.61 -22.01 -12.34
CA ASN A 140 9.47 -22.67 -11.06
C ASN A 140 10.69 -22.36 -10.16
N PRO A 141 10.69 -22.73 -8.87
CA PRO A 141 11.81 -22.44 -7.96
C PRO A 141 13.18 -22.98 -8.41
N GLY A 142 13.21 -24.00 -9.27
CA GLY A 142 14.46 -24.57 -9.79
C GLY A 142 15.14 -23.73 -10.87
N ASN A 143 14.38 -22.93 -11.62
CA ASN A 143 14.89 -22.19 -12.78
C ASN A 143 14.67 -20.65 -12.71
N LEU A 144 14.06 -20.14 -11.64
CA LEU A 144 13.81 -18.71 -11.45
C LEU A 144 14.26 -18.26 -10.07
N GLU A 145 14.97 -17.15 -10.02
CA GLU A 145 15.19 -16.34 -8.81
C GLU A 145 14.48 -14.98 -8.96
N VAL A 146 14.04 -14.40 -7.85
CA VAL A 146 13.28 -13.13 -7.87
C VAL A 146 14.03 -12.07 -7.06
N VAL A 147 14.20 -10.89 -7.63
CA VAL A 147 14.74 -9.69 -6.97
C VAL A 147 13.64 -8.66 -6.86
N LEU A 148 13.39 -8.17 -5.67
CA LEU A 148 12.54 -7.03 -5.40
C LEU A 148 13.43 -5.83 -5.07
N LEU A 149 13.32 -4.75 -5.86
CA LEU A 149 13.96 -3.48 -5.58
C LEU A 149 12.91 -2.52 -5.04
N SER A 150 13.09 -2.03 -3.83
CA SER A 150 12.13 -1.13 -3.20
C SER A 150 12.84 -0.10 -2.33
N PHE A 151 12.22 1.04 -2.15
CA PHE A 151 12.70 2.03 -1.19
C PHE A 151 12.23 1.70 0.24
N GLU A 152 10.97 1.27 0.38
CA GLU A 152 10.44 0.76 1.64
C GLU A 152 10.70 -0.76 1.79
N GLY A 153 10.65 -1.27 3.03
CA GLY A 153 10.85 -2.68 3.34
C GLY A 153 10.25 -3.08 4.69
N PRO A 154 10.61 -4.27 5.22
CA PRO A 154 9.96 -4.86 6.38
C PRO A 154 10.33 -4.24 7.74
N ASP A 155 11.40 -3.44 7.81
CA ASP A 155 11.91 -2.97 9.09
C ASP A 155 10.97 -1.95 9.76
N GLN A 156 10.33 -2.31 10.84
CA GLN A 156 9.49 -1.42 11.62
C GLN A 156 10.25 -0.86 12.84
N PRO A 157 10.12 0.44 13.13
CA PRO A 157 9.29 1.44 12.43
C PRO A 157 10.01 2.19 11.30
N TYR A 158 11.26 1.84 10.96
CA TYR A 158 12.14 2.64 10.13
C TYR A 158 11.76 2.63 8.64
N SER A 159 11.64 1.45 8.04
CA SER A 159 11.53 1.28 6.59
C SER A 159 10.09 1.04 6.10
N MET A 160 9.22 0.48 6.94
CA MET A 160 7.82 0.27 6.60
C MET A 160 7.01 1.55 6.88
N ALA A 161 6.96 2.45 5.90
CA ALA A 161 6.27 3.73 6.05
C ALA A 161 4.82 3.71 5.53
N GLY A 162 4.48 2.80 4.62
CA GLY A 162 3.16 2.75 4.01
C GLY A 162 2.79 1.44 3.33
N GLY A 163 1.84 1.53 2.40
CA GLY A 163 1.35 0.36 1.65
C GLY A 163 2.42 -0.29 0.78
N LEU A 164 3.43 0.46 0.34
CA LEU A 164 4.56 -0.09 -0.44
C LEU A 164 5.37 -1.07 0.41
N GLY A 165 5.74 -0.68 1.64
CA GLY A 165 6.49 -1.55 2.55
C GLY A 165 5.72 -2.84 2.88
N VAL A 166 4.40 -2.74 3.10
CA VAL A 166 3.53 -3.91 3.29
C VAL A 166 3.54 -4.81 2.06
N ARG A 167 3.29 -4.25 0.87
CA ARG A 167 3.27 -4.98 -0.41
C ARG A 167 4.55 -5.77 -0.64
N VAL A 168 5.72 -5.10 -0.59
CA VAL A 168 6.99 -5.76 -0.94
C VAL A 168 7.38 -6.80 0.10
N THR A 169 7.05 -6.57 1.36
CA THR A 169 7.29 -7.52 2.44
C THR A 169 6.47 -8.79 2.24
N GLU A 170 5.17 -8.65 2.07
CA GLU A 170 4.26 -9.80 1.92
C GLU A 170 4.50 -10.56 0.60
N LEU A 171 4.76 -9.85 -0.50
CA LEU A 171 5.12 -10.48 -1.77
C LEU A 171 6.43 -11.27 -1.66
N ALA A 172 7.47 -10.69 -1.01
CA ALA A 172 8.75 -11.36 -0.81
C ALA A 172 8.60 -12.63 0.04
N GLN A 173 7.82 -12.54 1.12
CA GLN A 173 7.52 -13.69 1.99
C GLN A 173 6.76 -14.77 1.23
N ALA A 174 5.69 -14.43 0.52
CA ALA A 174 4.89 -15.40 -0.22
C ALA A 174 5.67 -16.07 -1.35
N LEU A 175 6.57 -15.36 -2.04
CA LEU A 175 7.49 -15.94 -3.02
C LEU A 175 8.45 -16.94 -2.36
N ALA A 176 9.03 -16.59 -1.20
CA ALA A 176 9.94 -17.45 -0.46
C ALA A 176 9.22 -18.69 0.12
N GLU A 177 8.01 -18.55 0.63
CA GLU A 177 7.14 -19.64 1.07
C GLU A 177 6.79 -20.59 -0.08
N SER A 178 6.60 -20.03 -1.29
CA SER A 178 6.39 -20.81 -2.53
C SER A 178 7.68 -21.48 -3.04
N GLY A 179 8.80 -21.35 -2.32
CA GLY A 179 10.09 -21.98 -2.62
C GLY A 179 11.01 -21.18 -3.55
N PHE A 180 10.61 -19.99 -4.03
CA PHE A 180 11.47 -19.16 -4.87
C PHE A 180 12.57 -18.51 -4.04
N ARG A 181 13.80 -18.58 -4.52
CA ARG A 181 14.88 -17.79 -3.97
C ARG A 181 14.62 -16.32 -4.26
N THR A 182 14.35 -15.55 -3.23
CA THR A 182 13.88 -14.17 -3.29
C THR A 182 14.85 -13.24 -2.59
N HIS A 183 15.21 -12.16 -3.25
CA HIS A 183 16.13 -11.13 -2.77
C HIS A 183 15.36 -9.81 -2.66
N LEU A 184 15.15 -9.31 -1.44
CA LEU A 184 14.55 -7.98 -1.21
C LEU A 184 15.65 -6.99 -0.86
N ILE A 185 15.90 -6.03 -1.73
CA ILE A 185 16.87 -4.95 -1.57
C ILE A 185 16.09 -3.66 -1.28
N PHE A 186 16.31 -3.08 -0.10
CA PHE A 186 15.54 -1.93 0.37
C PHE A 186 16.37 -1.01 1.29
N VAL A 187 15.92 0.22 1.50
CA VAL A 187 16.56 1.14 2.44
C VAL A 187 16.21 0.72 3.87
N GLY A 188 17.19 0.17 4.56
CA GLY A 188 16.97 -0.52 5.83
C GLY A 188 17.29 0.29 7.09
N ASP A 189 16.82 -0.23 8.22
CA ASP A 189 17.15 0.28 9.56
C ASP A 189 18.67 0.19 9.79
N PRO A 190 19.34 1.30 10.17
CA PRO A 190 20.79 1.32 10.41
C PRO A 190 21.24 0.47 11.59
N ASN A 191 20.32 0.07 12.48
CA ASN A 191 20.61 -0.69 13.69
C ASN A 191 20.46 -2.21 13.51
N LEU A 192 19.93 -2.66 12.38
CA LEU A 192 19.76 -4.07 12.05
C LEU A 192 20.90 -4.60 11.18
N PRO A 193 21.12 -5.93 11.10
CA PRO A 193 22.12 -6.51 10.20
C PRO A 193 21.92 -6.09 8.75
N GLY A 194 22.99 -5.78 8.02
CA GLY A 194 22.90 -5.37 6.61
C GLY A 194 22.35 -6.46 5.68
N HIS A 195 22.55 -7.72 6.04
CA HIS A 195 22.01 -8.89 5.35
C HIS A 195 21.42 -9.85 6.37
N GLU A 196 20.25 -10.39 6.05
CA GLU A 196 19.53 -11.38 6.86
C GLU A 196 18.89 -12.42 5.95
N VAL A 197 18.84 -13.66 6.40
CA VAL A 197 18.25 -14.77 5.65
C VAL A 197 17.11 -15.38 6.46
N GLN A 198 15.96 -15.54 5.84
CA GLN A 198 14.72 -16.06 6.43
C GLN A 198 14.13 -17.19 5.57
N PHE A 199 13.02 -17.78 6.00
CA PHE A 199 12.25 -18.78 5.22
C PHE A 199 13.12 -19.93 4.70
N HIS A 200 13.88 -20.58 5.61
CA HIS A 200 14.75 -21.72 5.27
C HIS A 200 15.79 -21.44 4.17
N GLY A 201 16.22 -20.20 4.05
CA GLY A 201 17.20 -19.80 3.04
C GLY A 201 16.63 -19.22 1.75
N ASN A 202 15.30 -19.15 1.64
CA ASN A 202 14.65 -18.64 0.42
C ASN A 202 14.47 -17.12 0.40
N LEU A 203 14.44 -16.43 1.55
CA LEU A 203 14.33 -14.96 1.59
C LEU A 203 15.62 -14.33 2.08
N HIS A 204 16.21 -13.50 1.22
CA HIS A 204 17.39 -12.69 1.52
C HIS A 204 16.97 -11.23 1.62
N LEU A 205 17.11 -10.63 2.80
CA LEU A 205 16.87 -9.22 3.07
C LEU A 205 18.20 -8.47 3.02
N TYR A 206 18.31 -7.47 2.14
CA TYR A 206 19.49 -6.60 2.02
C TYR A 206 19.10 -5.19 2.39
N ARG A 207 19.58 -4.71 3.55
CA ARG A 207 19.35 -3.35 4.07
C ARG A 207 20.38 -2.41 3.47
N TRP A 208 19.91 -1.64 2.48
CA TRP A 208 20.74 -0.71 1.74
C TRP A 208 20.83 0.67 2.41
N SER A 209 21.82 1.48 2.01
CA SER A 209 22.02 2.87 2.46
C SER A 209 22.09 3.07 3.99
N GLN A 210 22.46 2.03 4.75
CA GLN A 210 22.48 2.10 6.23
C GLN A 210 23.45 3.15 6.76
N TRP A 211 24.56 3.42 6.06
CA TRP A 211 25.53 4.43 6.44
C TRP A 211 24.94 5.85 6.36
N ILE A 212 24.04 6.12 5.41
CA ILE A 212 23.26 7.37 5.32
C ILE A 212 22.18 7.37 6.39
N SER A 213 21.47 6.25 6.55
CA SER A 213 20.40 6.08 7.53
C SER A 213 20.83 6.36 8.97
N ARG A 214 22.11 6.12 9.33
CA ARG A 214 22.67 6.48 10.64
C ARG A 214 22.62 7.97 10.93
N SER A 215 22.77 8.81 9.92
CA SER A 215 22.68 10.28 10.01
C SER A 215 21.26 10.80 9.81
N HIS A 216 20.32 9.92 9.42
CA HIS A 216 18.94 10.23 9.11
C HIS A 216 18.00 9.22 9.79
N PRO A 217 17.86 9.28 11.13
CA PRO A 217 17.22 8.22 11.91
C PRO A 217 15.68 8.26 11.92
N ASN A 218 15.06 9.31 11.37
CA ASN A 218 13.62 9.53 11.47
C ASN A 218 12.79 8.72 10.44
N GLY A 219 13.39 7.72 9.82
CA GLY A 219 12.71 6.80 8.88
C GLY A 219 13.28 6.84 7.47
N VAL A 220 12.70 6.04 6.60
CA VAL A 220 13.18 5.78 5.25
C VAL A 220 13.29 7.05 4.38
N TYR A 221 12.36 7.98 4.53
CA TYR A 221 12.30 9.23 3.76
C TYR A 221 13.14 10.38 4.34
N ASP A 222 13.69 10.23 5.57
CA ASP A 222 14.66 11.17 6.10
C ASP A 222 15.99 11.03 5.35
N GLY A 223 16.46 12.11 4.71
CA GLY A 223 17.62 12.08 3.80
C GLY A 223 17.36 11.35 2.47
N GLU A 224 16.11 11.31 2.02
CA GLU A 224 15.64 10.57 0.84
C GLU A 224 16.54 10.72 -0.39
N TYR A 225 16.88 11.95 -0.77
CA TYR A 225 17.71 12.20 -1.97
C TYR A 225 19.07 11.51 -1.93
N LEU A 226 19.74 11.51 -0.77
CA LEU A 226 21.06 10.85 -0.62
C LEU A 226 20.92 9.34 -0.71
N LYS A 227 19.88 8.77 -0.11
CA LYS A 227 19.60 7.33 -0.15
C LYS A 227 19.22 6.86 -1.56
N VAL A 228 18.38 7.63 -2.27
CA VAL A 228 18.03 7.35 -3.68
C VAL A 228 19.27 7.36 -4.56
N ARG A 229 20.17 8.33 -4.37
CA ARG A 229 21.41 8.40 -5.12
C ARG A 229 22.31 7.19 -4.84
N ASP A 230 22.55 6.86 -3.58
CA ASP A 230 23.34 5.69 -3.17
C ASP A 230 22.76 4.39 -3.73
N PHE A 231 21.44 4.24 -3.64
CA PHE A 231 20.72 3.09 -4.18
C PHE A 231 20.92 2.94 -5.70
N ASN A 232 20.74 4.03 -6.43
CA ASN A 232 20.90 4.05 -7.90
C ASN A 232 22.35 3.84 -8.34
N ASP A 233 23.33 4.28 -7.56
CA ASP A 233 24.74 4.17 -7.90
C ASP A 233 25.31 2.76 -7.62
N SER A 234 24.83 2.08 -6.58
CA SER A 234 25.48 0.86 -6.06
C SER A 234 24.65 -0.43 -6.23
N VAL A 235 23.32 -0.40 -6.14
CA VAL A 235 22.45 -1.58 -6.31
C VAL A 235 22.62 -2.26 -7.67
N PRO A 236 22.71 -1.55 -8.81
CA PRO A 236 22.86 -2.21 -10.11
C PRO A 236 24.04 -3.17 -10.18
N ARG A 237 25.20 -2.76 -9.62
CA ARG A 237 26.40 -3.58 -9.57
C ARG A 237 26.21 -4.80 -8.69
N PHE A 238 25.62 -4.61 -7.52
CA PHE A 238 25.32 -5.72 -6.61
C PHE A 238 24.39 -6.76 -7.27
N VAL A 239 23.33 -6.33 -7.93
CA VAL A 239 22.39 -7.23 -8.63
C VAL A 239 23.11 -8.01 -9.72
N ALA A 240 23.97 -7.36 -10.52
CA ALA A 240 24.70 -8.02 -11.58
C ALA A 240 25.72 -9.04 -11.05
N ASP A 241 26.56 -8.63 -10.09
CA ASP A 241 27.71 -9.43 -9.66
C ASP A 241 27.31 -10.55 -8.67
N HIS A 242 26.32 -10.30 -7.80
CA HIS A 242 25.99 -11.22 -6.69
C HIS A 242 24.68 -12.00 -6.88
N ILE A 243 23.85 -11.62 -7.85
CA ILE A 243 22.57 -12.31 -8.08
C ILE A 243 22.48 -12.83 -9.51
N VAL A 244 22.49 -11.95 -10.52
CA VAL A 244 22.27 -12.38 -11.91
C VAL A 244 23.41 -13.23 -12.44
N GLY A 245 24.67 -12.86 -12.17
CA GLY A 245 25.84 -13.63 -12.61
C GLY A 245 25.83 -15.05 -12.06
N PRO A 246 25.74 -15.26 -10.73
CA PRO A 246 25.64 -16.60 -10.12
C PRO A 246 24.42 -17.41 -10.57
N ALA A 247 23.25 -16.78 -10.74
CA ALA A 247 22.03 -17.44 -11.24
C ALA A 247 22.22 -17.89 -12.71
N ALA A 248 22.76 -17.03 -13.56
CA ALA A 248 23.06 -17.34 -14.96
C ALA A 248 24.05 -18.51 -15.10
N ALA A 249 25.08 -18.57 -14.24
CA ALA A 249 26.01 -19.69 -14.19
C ALA A 249 25.34 -21.04 -13.84
N GLN A 250 24.19 -21.00 -13.18
CA GLN A 250 23.33 -22.16 -12.87
C GLN A 250 22.23 -22.40 -13.92
N GLY A 251 22.22 -21.64 -15.02
CA GLY A 251 21.18 -21.74 -16.05
C GLY A 251 19.83 -21.19 -15.65
N LYS A 252 19.76 -20.39 -14.57
CA LYS A 252 18.53 -19.77 -14.09
C LYS A 252 18.29 -18.40 -14.73
N THR A 253 17.02 -18.01 -14.75
CA THR A 253 16.57 -16.64 -15.05
C THR A 253 16.35 -15.87 -13.75
N VAL A 254 16.57 -14.55 -13.77
CA VAL A 254 16.26 -13.65 -12.65
C VAL A 254 15.15 -12.70 -13.06
N ALA A 255 14.04 -12.67 -12.34
CA ALA A 255 13.02 -11.64 -12.47
C ALA A 255 13.33 -10.50 -11.50
N VAL A 256 13.59 -9.30 -12.02
CA VAL A 256 13.79 -8.09 -11.21
C VAL A 256 12.50 -7.28 -11.24
N LEU A 257 11.86 -7.16 -10.08
CA LEU A 257 10.64 -6.38 -9.85
C LEU A 257 11.03 -5.11 -9.09
N ALA A 258 11.07 -3.99 -9.77
CA ALA A 258 11.44 -2.71 -9.20
C ALA A 258 10.18 -1.89 -8.91
N GLU A 259 10.08 -1.33 -7.71
CA GLU A 259 8.88 -0.68 -7.21
C GLU A 259 9.10 0.83 -7.06
N GLU A 260 8.21 1.62 -7.61
CA GLU A 260 8.12 3.08 -7.48
C GLU A 260 9.29 3.88 -8.10
N TRP A 261 9.09 5.19 -8.18
CA TRP A 261 10.00 6.13 -8.84
C TRP A 261 11.44 6.08 -8.32
N HIS A 262 11.63 5.78 -7.04
CA HIS A 262 12.95 5.68 -6.40
C HIS A 262 13.87 4.66 -7.09
N THR A 263 13.27 3.59 -7.63
CA THR A 263 14.01 2.47 -8.25
C THR A 263 14.09 2.58 -9.78
N ALA A 264 13.45 3.59 -10.39
CA ALA A 264 13.41 3.73 -11.84
C ALA A 264 14.82 3.84 -12.43
N GLU A 265 15.69 4.67 -11.84
CA GLU A 265 17.06 4.84 -12.29
C GLU A 265 17.90 3.58 -12.07
N ALA A 266 17.80 2.94 -10.91
CA ALA A 266 18.46 1.67 -10.63
C ALA A 266 18.05 0.59 -11.66
N THR A 267 16.79 0.58 -12.12
CA THR A 267 16.30 -0.37 -13.11
C THR A 267 17.03 -0.23 -14.45
N TRP A 268 17.11 0.99 -15.01
CA TRP A 268 17.80 1.12 -16.31
C TRP A 268 19.32 0.98 -16.19
N ARG A 269 19.94 1.41 -15.09
CA ARG A 269 21.37 1.19 -14.83
C ARG A 269 21.69 -0.29 -14.69
N THR A 270 20.80 -1.06 -14.05
CA THR A 270 20.90 -2.53 -14.00
C THR A 270 20.86 -3.14 -15.41
N SER A 271 19.93 -2.70 -16.25
CA SER A 271 19.85 -3.16 -17.64
C SER A 271 21.14 -2.87 -18.43
N ASP A 272 21.62 -1.61 -18.35
CA ASP A 272 22.84 -1.18 -19.06
C ASP A 272 24.07 -1.98 -18.63
N LEU A 273 24.20 -2.20 -17.31
CA LEU A 273 25.31 -2.99 -16.77
C LEU A 273 25.22 -4.46 -17.20
N LEU A 274 24.05 -5.08 -17.06
CA LEU A 274 23.85 -6.48 -17.50
C LEU A 274 24.12 -6.64 -19.00
N TYR A 275 23.76 -5.65 -19.81
CA TYR A 275 24.07 -5.65 -21.24
C TYR A 275 25.60 -5.59 -21.47
N SER A 276 26.29 -4.69 -20.76
CA SER A 276 27.74 -4.51 -20.91
C SER A 276 28.58 -5.73 -20.53
N VAL A 277 28.07 -6.57 -19.61
CA VAL A 277 28.75 -7.80 -19.15
C VAL A 277 28.15 -9.08 -19.77
N GLY A 278 27.25 -8.96 -20.77
CA GLY A 278 26.67 -10.10 -21.50
C GLY A 278 25.61 -10.90 -20.72
N LEU A 279 25.10 -10.37 -19.61
CA LEU A 279 24.12 -11.06 -18.74
C LEU A 279 22.67 -10.63 -18.97
N ARG A 280 22.41 -9.65 -19.87
CA ARG A 280 21.05 -9.08 -20.04
C ARG A 280 19.98 -10.13 -20.37
N ASN A 281 20.34 -11.18 -21.09
CA ASN A 281 19.40 -12.24 -21.50
C ASN A 281 19.00 -13.17 -20.34
N HIS A 282 19.67 -13.12 -19.21
CA HIS A 282 19.35 -13.88 -18.01
C HIS A 282 18.44 -13.12 -17.04
N ALA A 283 18.01 -11.90 -17.37
CA ALA A 283 17.17 -11.08 -16.52
C ALA A 283 15.90 -10.60 -17.24
N LEU A 284 14.75 -10.73 -16.58
CA LEU A 284 13.48 -10.09 -16.92
C LEU A 284 13.31 -8.89 -15.99
N LEU A 285 13.33 -7.67 -16.55
CA LEU A 285 13.19 -6.45 -15.77
C LEU A 285 11.76 -5.93 -15.87
N LEU A 286 11.11 -5.76 -14.72
CA LEU A 286 9.79 -5.18 -14.57
C LEU A 286 9.91 -3.97 -13.64
N TRP A 287 9.18 -2.91 -13.95
CA TRP A 287 9.05 -1.75 -13.09
C TRP A 287 7.58 -1.47 -12.80
N ASN A 288 7.21 -1.30 -11.53
CA ASN A 288 5.83 -1.23 -11.06
C ASN A 288 5.48 0.13 -10.48
N ALA A 289 4.36 0.70 -10.94
CA ALA A 289 3.74 1.89 -10.37
C ALA A 289 2.64 1.51 -9.37
N ASN A 290 2.83 1.88 -8.10
CA ASN A 290 1.79 1.75 -7.07
C ASN A 290 0.96 3.03 -6.91
N ASN A 291 1.48 4.16 -7.35
CA ASN A 291 0.82 5.47 -7.33
C ASN A 291 1.38 6.36 -8.45
N THR A 292 0.90 7.59 -8.55
CA THR A 292 1.32 8.55 -9.58
C THR A 292 2.35 9.57 -9.08
N PHE A 293 2.81 9.43 -7.83
CA PHE A 293 3.77 10.35 -7.24
C PHE A 293 5.08 10.35 -8.02
N ALA A 294 5.65 11.53 -8.21
CA ALA A 294 6.90 11.73 -8.93
C ALA A 294 6.96 11.22 -10.40
N PHE A 295 5.84 10.92 -11.04
CA PHE A 295 5.80 10.50 -12.45
C PHE A 295 6.51 11.49 -13.39
N LYS A 296 6.50 12.79 -13.06
CA LYS A 296 7.20 13.83 -13.83
C LYS A 296 8.74 13.73 -13.74
N GLN A 297 9.26 13.01 -12.77
CA GLN A 297 10.71 12.83 -12.56
C GLN A 297 11.24 11.60 -13.29
N ILE A 298 10.36 10.73 -13.80
CA ILE A 298 10.74 9.46 -14.46
C ILE A 298 11.04 9.71 -15.94
N ASN A 299 12.17 9.23 -16.40
CA ASN A 299 12.46 9.13 -17.83
C ASN A 299 11.75 7.90 -18.42
N TRP A 300 10.48 8.09 -18.78
CA TRP A 300 9.61 7.03 -19.28
C TRP A 300 10.14 6.35 -20.54
N THR A 301 10.71 7.13 -21.47
CA THR A 301 11.27 6.58 -22.70
C THR A 301 12.38 5.57 -22.41
N ARG A 302 13.31 5.92 -21.51
CA ARG A 302 14.39 5.02 -21.14
C ARG A 302 13.89 3.82 -20.34
N LEU A 303 13.04 4.06 -19.35
CA LEU A 303 12.53 3.02 -18.48
C LEU A 303 11.70 1.97 -19.24
N SER A 304 10.78 2.40 -20.12
CA SER A 304 9.95 1.50 -20.92
C SER A 304 10.73 0.76 -22.02
N PHE A 305 11.87 1.31 -22.45
CA PHE A 305 12.77 0.64 -23.39
C PHE A 305 13.49 -0.56 -22.76
N VAL A 306 13.89 -0.45 -21.49
CA VAL A 306 14.70 -1.48 -20.83
C VAL A 306 13.89 -2.45 -19.97
N SER A 307 12.66 -2.09 -19.58
CA SER A 307 11.82 -2.86 -18.66
C SER A 307 10.38 -2.94 -19.13
N THR A 308 9.66 -3.96 -18.66
CA THR A 308 8.22 -4.03 -18.80
C THR A 308 7.58 -3.20 -17.70
N ILE A 309 6.78 -2.21 -18.10
CA ILE A 309 6.04 -1.39 -17.14
C ILE A 309 4.84 -2.17 -16.62
N THR A 310 4.67 -2.19 -15.31
CA THR A 310 3.55 -2.81 -14.62
C THR A 310 2.88 -1.83 -13.67
N THR A 311 1.69 -2.16 -13.21
CA THR A 311 0.95 -1.39 -12.22
C THR A 311 -0.01 -2.26 -11.43
N VAL A 312 -0.63 -1.73 -10.38
CA VAL A 312 -1.41 -2.51 -9.42
C VAL A 312 -2.90 -2.63 -9.76
N SER A 313 -3.44 -1.78 -10.65
CA SER A 313 -4.87 -1.79 -11.00
C SER A 313 -5.14 -1.30 -12.42
N ARG A 314 -6.34 -1.55 -12.93
CA ARG A 314 -6.80 -0.97 -14.20
C ARG A 314 -6.95 0.55 -14.10
N TYR A 315 -7.36 1.06 -12.94
CA TYR A 315 -7.39 2.48 -12.67
C TYR A 315 -6.02 3.14 -12.88
N MET A 316 -4.98 2.61 -12.23
CA MET A 316 -3.61 3.09 -12.41
C MET A 316 -3.15 2.95 -13.87
N LYS A 317 -3.48 1.84 -14.54
CA LYS A 317 -3.20 1.65 -15.97
C LYS A 317 -3.80 2.76 -16.83
N HIS A 318 -5.05 3.16 -16.57
CA HIS A 318 -5.71 4.23 -17.32
C HIS A 318 -5.04 5.60 -17.05
N LEU A 319 -4.58 5.86 -15.83
CA LEU A 319 -3.81 7.07 -15.50
C LEU A 319 -2.46 7.13 -16.24
N MET A 320 -1.92 6.01 -16.68
CA MET A 320 -0.65 5.95 -17.42
C MET A 320 -0.79 6.04 -18.95
N TRP A 321 -2.00 5.89 -19.49
CA TRP A 321 -2.25 6.01 -20.94
C TRP A 321 -1.86 7.38 -21.53
N PRO A 322 -2.11 8.53 -20.88
CA PRO A 322 -1.66 9.83 -21.37
C PRO A 322 -0.13 9.97 -21.49
N LEU A 323 0.62 9.09 -20.80
CA LEU A 323 2.09 9.02 -20.90
C LEU A 323 2.56 8.14 -22.07
N GLY A 324 1.64 7.61 -22.89
CA GLY A 324 1.95 6.67 -23.96
C GLY A 324 2.27 5.25 -23.47
N LEU A 325 1.94 4.91 -22.22
CA LEU A 325 2.26 3.63 -21.60
C LEU A 325 1.02 2.75 -21.50
N ASN A 326 1.21 1.43 -21.73
CA ASN A 326 0.18 0.42 -21.58
C ASN A 326 0.67 -0.69 -20.63
N PRO A 327 0.72 -0.44 -19.32
CA PRO A 327 1.31 -1.36 -18.35
C PRO A 327 0.52 -2.67 -18.21
N LEU A 328 1.22 -3.75 -17.85
CA LEU A 328 0.60 -4.96 -17.35
C LEU A 328 0.09 -4.73 -15.93
N VAL A 329 -1.06 -5.29 -15.59
CA VAL A 329 -1.61 -5.19 -14.23
C VAL A 329 -1.17 -6.40 -13.41
N ILE A 330 -0.46 -6.15 -12.30
CA ILE A 330 -0.10 -7.13 -11.26
C ILE A 330 -0.71 -6.61 -9.96
N PRO A 331 -1.88 -7.09 -9.55
CA PRO A 331 -2.58 -6.55 -8.39
C PRO A 331 -1.80 -6.80 -7.08
N ASN A 332 -2.17 -6.08 -6.02
CA ASN A 332 -1.74 -6.45 -4.69
C ASN A 332 -2.46 -7.73 -4.25
N GLY A 333 -1.79 -8.51 -3.41
CA GLY A 333 -2.38 -9.65 -2.75
C GLY A 333 -2.67 -9.36 -1.28
N ILE A 334 -3.44 -10.25 -0.68
CA ILE A 334 -3.57 -10.38 0.76
C ILE A 334 -3.03 -11.75 1.19
N PRO A 335 -2.44 -11.87 2.39
CA PRO A 335 -2.05 -13.14 2.94
C PRO A 335 -3.24 -14.08 3.16
N ASP A 336 -3.04 -15.39 2.94
CA ASP A 336 -4.10 -16.39 3.10
C ASP A 336 -4.71 -16.41 4.52
N ARG A 337 -3.95 -15.97 5.53
CA ARG A 337 -4.46 -15.80 6.91
C ARG A 337 -5.67 -14.87 7.02
N PHE A 338 -5.86 -13.93 6.08
CA PHE A 338 -7.04 -13.07 6.06
C PHE A 338 -8.30 -13.78 5.56
N LEU A 339 -8.19 -14.90 4.88
CA LEU A 339 -9.34 -15.71 4.47
C LEU A 339 -9.86 -16.60 5.61
N ALA A 340 -9.06 -16.85 6.63
CA ALA A 340 -9.50 -17.60 7.80
C ALA A 340 -10.56 -16.78 8.57
N PRO A 341 -11.63 -17.42 9.09
CA PRO A 341 -12.59 -16.72 9.92
C PRO A 341 -11.89 -16.02 11.10
N PRO A 342 -12.29 -14.80 11.48
CA PRO A 342 -11.78 -14.17 12.69
C PRO A 342 -12.16 -14.98 13.93
N ASP A 343 -11.37 -14.85 15.00
CA ASP A 343 -11.70 -15.48 16.28
C ASP A 343 -13.07 -14.99 16.76
N LYS A 344 -13.99 -15.95 16.97
CA LYS A 344 -15.36 -15.66 17.32
C LYS A 344 -15.49 -15.02 18.70
N HIS A 345 -14.72 -15.49 19.68
CA HIS A 345 -14.75 -14.97 21.04
C HIS A 345 -14.28 -13.52 21.07
N MET A 346 -13.20 -13.22 20.38
CA MET A 346 -12.68 -11.85 20.27
C MET A 346 -13.66 -10.96 19.51
N THR A 347 -14.23 -11.44 18.41
CA THR A 347 -15.22 -10.71 17.60
C THR A 347 -16.46 -10.37 18.42
N ASP A 348 -17.02 -11.34 19.14
CA ASP A 348 -18.20 -11.17 19.98
C ASP A 348 -17.88 -10.22 21.15
N ALA A 349 -16.70 -10.33 21.77
CA ALA A 349 -16.28 -9.45 22.86
C ALA A 349 -16.13 -7.99 22.39
N ILE A 350 -15.53 -7.75 21.22
CA ILE A 350 -15.43 -6.41 20.61
C ILE A 350 -16.82 -5.88 20.29
N ARG A 351 -17.69 -6.67 19.65
CA ARG A 351 -19.05 -6.26 19.31
C ARG A 351 -19.86 -5.85 20.53
N HIS A 352 -19.82 -6.68 21.58
CA HIS A 352 -20.50 -6.39 22.85
C HIS A 352 -19.92 -5.19 23.57
N GLY A 353 -18.57 -5.11 23.62
CA GLY A 353 -17.87 -4.03 24.30
C GLY A 353 -18.08 -2.67 23.66
N VAL A 354 -18.06 -2.59 22.34
CA VAL A 354 -18.34 -1.34 21.60
C VAL A 354 -19.80 -0.93 21.75
N GLY A 355 -20.74 -1.87 21.70
CA GLY A 355 -22.15 -1.68 22.08
C GLY A 355 -22.89 -0.57 21.34
N GLY A 356 -22.49 -0.20 20.14
CA GLY A 356 -23.12 0.80 19.29
C GLY A 356 -23.85 0.18 18.11
N ALA A 357 -24.78 0.93 17.53
CA ALA A 357 -25.41 0.62 16.26
C ALA A 357 -25.67 1.92 15.49
N PRO A 358 -25.01 2.16 14.35
CA PRO A 358 -23.97 1.32 13.76
C PRO A 358 -22.60 1.40 14.47
N PHE A 359 -21.87 0.29 14.46
CA PHE A 359 -20.46 0.24 14.76
C PHE A 359 -19.66 0.34 13.44
N LEU A 360 -18.96 1.44 13.25
CA LEU A 360 -18.11 1.72 12.10
C LEU A 360 -16.65 1.58 12.51
N PHE A 361 -15.85 0.90 11.70
CA PHE A 361 -14.41 0.80 11.91
C PHE A 361 -13.65 1.44 10.75
N LYS A 362 -12.59 2.20 11.03
CA LYS A 362 -11.72 2.80 10.01
C LYS A 362 -10.27 2.69 10.41
N ILE A 363 -9.45 2.16 9.49
CA ILE A 363 -8.00 1.99 9.67
C ILE A 363 -7.23 2.54 8.46
N GLY A 364 -6.08 3.18 8.72
CA GLY A 364 -5.19 3.70 7.68
C GLY A 364 -4.39 4.89 8.20
N ARG A 365 -3.46 5.45 7.40
CA ARG A 365 -2.79 6.70 7.74
C ARG A 365 -3.81 7.83 7.83
N PHE A 366 -3.57 8.79 8.71
CA PHE A 366 -4.36 10.03 8.72
C PHE A 366 -3.93 10.92 7.55
N ASP A 367 -4.37 10.55 6.37
CA ASP A 367 -4.14 11.26 5.11
C ASP A 367 -5.48 11.82 4.60
N PRO A 368 -5.54 13.04 4.06
CA PRO A 368 -6.76 13.61 3.48
C PRO A 368 -7.41 12.69 2.42
N ASP A 369 -6.62 12.04 1.57
CA ASP A 369 -7.11 11.12 0.54
C ASP A 369 -7.85 9.90 1.09
N LYS A 370 -7.63 9.57 2.37
CA LYS A 370 -8.38 8.50 3.07
C LYS A 370 -9.77 8.96 3.53
N ARG A 371 -10.21 10.17 3.19
CA ARG A 371 -11.55 10.72 3.46
C ARG A 371 -11.99 10.57 4.93
N TRP A 372 -11.08 10.86 5.86
CA TRP A 372 -11.38 10.81 7.30
C TRP A 372 -12.48 11.77 7.72
N MET A 373 -12.50 12.97 7.13
CA MET A 373 -13.53 13.98 7.40
C MET A 373 -14.93 13.50 6.97
N GLN A 374 -15.03 12.81 5.83
CA GLN A 374 -16.27 12.19 5.37
C GLN A 374 -16.78 11.15 6.38
N ALA A 375 -15.90 10.29 6.91
CA ALA A 375 -16.27 9.31 7.92
C ALA A 375 -16.80 9.96 9.21
N VAL A 376 -16.17 11.04 9.67
CA VAL A 376 -16.65 11.82 10.84
C VAL A 376 -18.02 12.44 10.55
N GLU A 377 -18.19 13.08 9.39
CA GLU A 377 -19.47 13.71 9.04
C GLU A 377 -20.60 12.69 8.87
N ALA A 378 -20.30 11.51 8.32
CA ALA A 378 -21.28 10.41 8.27
C ALA A 378 -21.71 9.97 9.67
N ALA A 379 -20.76 9.82 10.61
CA ALA A 379 -21.08 9.52 12.02
C ALA A 379 -21.94 10.61 12.66
N VAL A 380 -21.68 11.89 12.38
CA VAL A 380 -22.51 13.02 12.83
C VAL A 380 -23.94 12.90 12.31
N ARG A 381 -24.10 12.59 11.01
CA ARG A 381 -25.44 12.43 10.39
C ARG A 381 -26.20 11.26 10.97
N LEU A 382 -25.53 10.12 11.15
CA LEU A 382 -26.12 8.94 11.80
C LEU A 382 -26.54 9.24 13.24
N LYS A 383 -25.71 9.93 14.03
CA LYS A 383 -26.08 10.35 15.40
C LYS A 383 -27.29 11.30 15.40
N ARG A 384 -27.35 12.27 14.48
CA ARG A 384 -28.48 13.20 14.36
C ARG A 384 -29.78 12.51 13.94
N SER A 385 -29.72 11.40 13.20
CA SER A 385 -30.89 10.57 12.88
C SER A 385 -31.27 9.59 14.00
N GLY A 386 -30.72 9.75 15.22
CA GLY A 386 -31.11 9.01 16.41
C GLY A 386 -30.35 7.72 16.65
N HIS A 387 -29.34 7.40 15.83
CA HIS A 387 -28.53 6.19 16.03
C HIS A 387 -27.46 6.39 17.13
N ARG A 388 -27.20 5.35 17.90
CA ARG A 388 -26.08 5.28 18.84
C ARG A 388 -24.80 4.86 18.10
N VAL A 389 -24.31 5.74 17.22
CA VAL A 389 -23.12 5.46 16.40
C VAL A 389 -21.88 5.25 17.25
N ARG A 390 -21.03 4.31 16.84
CA ARG A 390 -19.65 4.15 17.31
C ARG A 390 -18.72 4.17 16.10
N LEU A 391 -17.79 5.13 16.06
CA LEU A 391 -16.73 5.22 15.07
C LEU A 391 -15.40 4.88 15.75
N VAL A 392 -14.92 3.66 15.56
CA VAL A 392 -13.62 3.20 16.03
C VAL A 392 -12.59 3.50 14.95
N VAL A 393 -11.55 4.26 15.29
CA VAL A 393 -10.54 4.71 14.34
C VAL A 393 -9.14 4.27 14.75
N ARG A 394 -8.32 3.86 13.78
CA ARG A 394 -6.90 3.59 13.95
C ARG A 394 -6.11 4.27 12.84
N GLY A 395 -5.54 5.41 13.16
CA GLY A 395 -4.64 6.16 12.29
C GLY A 395 -3.17 6.00 12.66
N GLY A 396 -2.29 6.72 11.98
CA GLY A 396 -0.88 6.86 12.31
C GLY A 396 -0.62 8.09 13.21
N ILE A 397 0.58 8.63 13.06
CA ILE A 397 1.06 9.83 13.80
C ILE A 397 0.97 11.11 12.96
N GLU A 398 0.39 11.04 11.78
CA GLU A 398 0.32 12.14 10.84
C GLU A 398 -0.47 13.33 11.43
N PRO A 399 -0.04 14.59 11.16
CA PRO A 399 -0.67 15.79 11.73
C PRO A 399 -2.16 15.93 11.42
N HIS A 400 -2.62 15.40 10.27
CA HIS A 400 -4.02 15.40 9.87
C HIS A 400 -4.93 14.70 10.90
N GLY A 401 -4.42 13.70 11.64
CA GLY A 401 -5.17 13.01 12.68
C GLY A 401 -5.68 13.96 13.77
N GLY A 402 -4.85 14.92 14.20
CA GLY A 402 -5.27 15.95 15.14
C GLY A 402 -6.42 16.82 14.59
N GLN A 403 -6.40 17.15 13.30
CA GLN A 403 -7.46 17.91 12.64
C GLN A 403 -8.78 17.12 12.58
N VAL A 404 -8.70 15.81 12.26
CA VAL A 404 -9.86 14.90 12.19
C VAL A 404 -10.54 14.76 13.57
N LEU A 405 -9.77 14.48 14.62
CA LEU A 405 -10.31 14.30 15.97
C LEU A 405 -10.88 15.62 16.54
N ALA A 406 -10.20 16.75 16.30
CA ALA A 406 -10.71 18.07 16.66
C ALA A 406 -11.98 18.42 15.88
N HIS A 407 -12.07 18.01 14.60
CA HIS A 407 -13.29 18.19 13.81
C HIS A 407 -14.44 17.37 14.40
N ALA A 408 -14.24 16.10 14.73
CA ALA A 408 -15.25 15.26 15.38
C ALA A 408 -15.78 15.90 16.67
N TYR A 409 -14.88 16.42 17.52
CA TYR A 409 -15.26 17.13 18.75
C TYR A 409 -16.10 18.38 18.46
N ARG A 410 -15.68 19.25 17.51
CA ARG A 410 -16.44 20.45 17.12
C ARG A 410 -17.83 20.13 16.56
N ARG A 411 -17.98 18.94 15.96
CA ARG A 411 -19.27 18.47 15.43
C ARG A 411 -20.18 17.85 16.50
N GLY A 412 -19.73 17.83 17.78
CA GLY A 412 -20.51 17.35 18.92
C GLY A 412 -20.42 15.83 19.14
N LEU A 413 -19.37 15.19 18.63
CA LEU A 413 -19.03 13.82 18.96
C LEU A 413 -18.10 13.78 20.18
N VAL A 414 -18.35 12.85 21.10
CA VAL A 414 -17.46 12.58 22.22
C VAL A 414 -16.31 11.70 21.75
N VAL A 415 -15.07 12.22 21.82
CA VAL A 415 -13.86 11.54 21.35
C VAL A 415 -13.05 11.06 22.53
N LYS A 416 -12.62 9.78 22.52
CA LYS A 416 -11.70 9.21 23.51
C LYS A 416 -10.55 8.48 22.86
N ASP A 417 -9.36 8.66 23.42
CA ASP A 417 -8.19 7.83 23.12
C ASP A 417 -8.30 6.50 23.88
N VAL A 418 -8.00 5.40 23.20
CA VAL A 418 -7.92 4.06 23.78
C VAL A 418 -6.48 3.59 23.68
N THR A 419 -5.89 3.24 24.81
CA THR A 419 -4.51 2.72 24.91
C THR A 419 -4.52 1.32 25.52
N ALA A 420 -3.61 0.47 25.04
CA ALA A 420 -3.42 -0.87 25.57
C ALA A 420 -1.94 -1.29 25.49
N PRO A 421 -1.48 -2.23 26.31
CA PRO A 421 -0.16 -2.80 26.17
C PRO A 421 0.02 -3.49 24.81
N ARG A 422 1.24 -3.42 24.27
CA ARG A 422 1.54 -4.08 22.99
C ARG A 422 1.43 -5.60 23.13
N GLY A 423 0.65 -6.22 22.25
CA GLY A 423 0.48 -7.68 22.19
C GLY A 423 -0.53 -8.24 23.20
N ASP A 424 -1.25 -7.39 23.92
CA ASP A 424 -2.35 -7.82 24.81
C ASP A 424 -3.70 -7.38 24.24
N ASP A 425 -4.24 -8.22 23.35
CA ASP A 425 -5.50 -7.95 22.67
C ASP A 425 -6.70 -7.95 23.64
N TRP A 426 -6.64 -8.72 24.74
CA TRP A 426 -7.73 -8.75 25.72
C TRP A 426 -7.75 -7.49 26.61
N ALA A 427 -6.56 -6.97 26.97
CA ALA A 427 -6.49 -5.65 27.61
C ALA A 427 -7.00 -4.56 26.69
N ALA A 428 -6.71 -4.66 25.37
CA ALA A 428 -7.23 -3.72 24.37
C ALA A 428 -8.76 -3.76 24.26
N ILE A 429 -9.39 -4.95 24.28
CA ILE A 429 -10.85 -5.12 24.30
C ILE A 429 -11.45 -4.51 25.57
N SER A 430 -10.83 -4.75 26.72
CA SER A 430 -11.28 -4.18 27.99
C SER A 430 -11.27 -2.66 27.97
N ALA A 431 -10.16 -2.06 27.52
CA ALA A 431 -10.02 -0.60 27.39
C ALA A 431 -11.02 -0.01 26.37
N LEU A 432 -11.23 -0.70 25.24
CA LEU A 432 -12.21 -0.33 24.23
C LEU A 432 -13.63 -0.35 24.80
N THR A 433 -13.98 -1.39 25.56
CA THR A 433 -15.27 -1.55 26.21
C THR A 433 -15.54 -0.43 27.23
N GLU A 434 -14.55 -0.09 28.05
CA GLU A 434 -14.68 0.98 29.02
C GLU A 434 -14.88 2.35 28.34
N ALA A 435 -14.05 2.65 27.35
CA ALA A 435 -14.14 3.91 26.61
C ALA A 435 -15.47 4.06 25.84
N SER A 436 -16.06 2.94 25.38
CA SER A 436 -17.29 2.92 24.60
C SER A 436 -18.56 3.30 25.40
N ARG A 437 -18.49 3.36 26.72
CA ARG A 437 -19.66 3.67 27.54
C ARG A 437 -20.27 5.02 27.22
N ASP A 438 -19.43 6.01 26.94
CA ASP A 438 -19.79 7.41 26.76
C ASP A 438 -19.12 8.10 25.55
N ALA A 439 -18.32 7.40 24.75
CA ALA A 439 -17.68 7.95 23.55
C ALA A 439 -18.45 7.61 22.27
N ASP A 440 -18.44 8.53 21.31
CA ASP A 440 -18.92 8.29 19.93
C ASP A 440 -17.76 7.87 19.02
N VAL A 441 -16.57 8.45 19.25
CA VAL A 441 -15.34 8.18 18.49
C VAL A 441 -14.28 7.62 19.43
N LEU A 442 -13.72 6.47 19.08
CA LEU A 442 -12.72 5.73 19.84
C LEU A 442 -11.43 5.67 19.02
N ASN A 443 -10.44 6.46 19.42
CA ASN A 443 -9.14 6.54 18.73
C ASN A 443 -8.15 5.53 19.33
N LEU A 444 -7.88 4.45 18.60
CA LEU A 444 -6.96 3.39 19.04
C LEU A 444 -5.51 3.85 18.92
N ARG A 445 -4.82 3.98 20.06
CA ARG A 445 -3.44 4.46 20.15
C ARG A 445 -2.45 3.34 20.51
N PHE A 446 -2.69 2.14 20.00
CA PHE A 446 -1.84 0.97 20.19
C PHE A 446 -1.65 0.20 18.88
N PHE A 447 -0.68 -0.69 18.85
CA PHE A 447 -0.46 -1.59 17.70
C PHE A 447 -1.56 -2.65 17.67
N LEU A 448 -2.19 -2.84 16.51
CA LEU A 448 -3.18 -3.89 16.30
C LEU A 448 -2.48 -5.15 15.80
N SER A 449 -2.69 -6.27 16.48
CA SER A 449 -2.37 -7.59 15.94
C SER A 449 -3.26 -7.90 14.72
N ASP A 450 -2.84 -8.81 13.84
CA ASP A 450 -3.69 -9.24 12.72
C ASP A 450 -4.99 -9.88 13.22
N ASP A 451 -4.94 -10.60 14.35
CA ASP A 451 -6.12 -11.24 14.92
C ASP A 451 -7.11 -10.21 15.46
N PHE A 452 -6.62 -9.21 16.21
CA PHE A 452 -7.46 -8.10 16.68
C PHE A 452 -8.06 -7.30 15.52
N LYS A 453 -7.25 -7.02 14.47
CA LYS A 453 -7.70 -6.33 13.26
C LYS A 453 -8.82 -7.10 12.56
N ARG A 454 -8.64 -8.40 12.35
CA ARG A 454 -9.65 -9.28 11.73
C ARG A 454 -10.92 -9.38 12.58
N ALA A 455 -10.78 -9.47 13.91
CA ALA A 455 -11.92 -9.45 14.83
C ALA A 455 -12.70 -8.14 14.76
N CYS A 456 -12.01 -6.97 14.64
CA CYS A 456 -12.66 -5.69 14.38
C CYS A 456 -13.42 -5.67 13.04
N TYR A 457 -12.84 -6.25 11.99
CA TYR A 457 -13.49 -6.36 10.68
C TYR A 457 -14.78 -7.19 10.75
N GLY A 458 -14.77 -8.30 11.49
CA GLY A 458 -15.94 -9.14 11.69
C GLY A 458 -17.00 -8.54 12.62
N ALA A 459 -16.58 -7.76 13.62
CA ALA A 459 -17.46 -7.16 14.61
C ALA A 459 -18.17 -5.90 14.12
N ALA A 460 -17.56 -5.14 13.19
CA ALA A 460 -18.14 -3.89 12.69
C ALA A 460 -19.33 -4.13 11.76
N ASP A 461 -20.33 -3.24 11.82
CA ASP A 461 -21.43 -3.21 10.85
C ASP A 461 -20.93 -2.79 9.47
N ALA A 462 -19.91 -1.90 9.41
CA ALA A 462 -19.19 -1.53 8.20
C ALA A 462 -17.77 -1.08 8.52
N VAL A 463 -16.83 -1.44 7.66
CA VAL A 463 -15.44 -0.99 7.72
C VAL A 463 -15.16 0.00 6.60
N LEU A 464 -14.75 1.20 6.99
CA LEU A 464 -14.64 2.35 6.09
C LEU A 464 -13.26 2.41 5.42
N ALA A 465 -13.10 1.71 4.30
CA ALA A 465 -11.96 1.79 3.40
C ALA A 465 -12.20 2.81 2.25
N ASN A 466 -12.98 3.87 2.53
CA ASN A 466 -13.55 4.84 1.60
C ASN A 466 -12.53 5.91 1.14
N SER A 467 -11.40 5.50 0.59
CA SER A 467 -10.39 6.43 0.04
C SER A 467 -10.92 7.17 -1.19
N GLY A 468 -10.46 8.42 -1.40
CA GLY A 468 -10.84 9.22 -2.58
C GLY A 468 -10.05 8.80 -3.82
N HIS A 469 -8.75 8.68 -3.65
CA HIS A 469 -7.83 8.20 -4.68
C HIS A 469 -7.06 7.00 -4.11
N GLU A 470 -7.52 5.82 -4.43
CA GLU A 470 -6.88 4.59 -3.98
C GLU A 470 -6.37 3.83 -5.20
N PRO A 471 -5.05 3.64 -5.32
CA PRO A 471 -4.49 2.88 -6.44
C PRO A 471 -4.96 1.43 -6.51
N PHE A 472 -5.24 0.80 -5.36
CA PHE A 472 -5.69 -0.59 -5.31
C PHE A 472 -6.62 -0.93 -4.13
N GLY A 473 -6.37 -0.39 -2.91
CA GLY A 473 -7.26 -0.58 -1.75
C GLY A 473 -7.13 -1.92 -1.03
N ILE A 474 -5.94 -2.24 -0.50
CA ILE A 474 -5.70 -3.51 0.22
C ILE A 474 -6.66 -3.70 1.41
N VAL A 475 -6.97 -2.62 2.15
CA VAL A 475 -7.85 -2.70 3.35
C VAL A 475 -9.23 -3.26 2.99
N GLY A 476 -9.81 -2.85 1.86
CA GLY A 476 -11.09 -3.40 1.40
C GLY A 476 -11.03 -4.91 1.23
N LEU A 477 -9.97 -5.44 0.60
CA LEU A 477 -9.76 -6.89 0.42
C LEU A 477 -9.53 -7.62 1.74
N GLU A 478 -8.76 -7.04 2.68
CA GLU A 478 -8.58 -7.63 4.02
C GLU A 478 -9.91 -7.78 4.75
N VAL A 479 -10.76 -6.76 4.68
CA VAL A 479 -12.12 -6.78 5.26
C VAL A 479 -12.97 -7.86 4.63
N MET A 480 -12.99 -7.93 3.31
CA MET A 480 -13.72 -8.93 2.54
C MET A 480 -13.25 -10.35 2.88
N GLY A 481 -11.94 -10.57 2.96
CA GLY A 481 -11.35 -11.84 3.35
C GLY A 481 -11.76 -12.28 4.76
N ALA A 482 -11.76 -11.36 5.72
CA ALA A 482 -12.21 -11.61 7.09
C ALA A 482 -13.74 -11.77 7.22
N GLY A 483 -14.49 -11.57 6.14
CA GLY A 483 -15.96 -11.66 6.12
C GLY A 483 -16.65 -10.46 6.75
N GLY A 484 -16.03 -9.30 6.78
CA GLY A 484 -16.61 -8.02 7.13
C GLY A 484 -17.34 -7.39 5.93
N ILE A 485 -18.06 -6.30 6.20
CA ILE A 485 -18.66 -5.45 5.16
C ILE A 485 -17.72 -4.29 4.88
N ALA A 486 -17.10 -4.28 3.71
CA ALA A 486 -16.24 -3.20 3.26
C ALA A 486 -17.06 -2.06 2.64
N VAL A 487 -16.77 -0.82 3.05
CA VAL A 487 -17.19 0.39 2.33
C VAL A 487 -15.95 0.96 1.67
N VAL A 488 -15.87 0.91 0.35
CA VAL A 488 -14.68 1.29 -0.43
C VAL A 488 -14.93 2.55 -1.24
N GLY A 489 -13.88 3.20 -1.72
CA GLY A 489 -13.96 4.21 -2.77
C GLY A 489 -14.26 3.56 -4.13
N ALA A 490 -14.50 4.36 -5.14
CA ALA A 490 -14.82 3.88 -6.48
C ALA A 490 -13.69 4.23 -7.46
N THR A 491 -12.43 3.93 -7.09
CA THR A 491 -11.26 4.24 -7.94
C THR A 491 -10.48 2.99 -8.33
N GLY A 492 -9.45 2.62 -7.59
CA GLY A 492 -8.55 1.53 -7.95
C GLY A 492 -8.94 0.16 -7.40
N GLU A 493 -10.07 0.06 -6.74
CA GLU A 493 -10.60 -1.19 -6.19
C GLU A 493 -11.25 -2.04 -7.29
N ASP A 494 -10.43 -2.56 -8.21
CA ASP A 494 -10.86 -3.37 -9.36
C ASP A 494 -11.70 -4.60 -8.99
N TYR A 495 -11.71 -4.98 -7.72
CA TYR A 495 -12.45 -6.09 -7.13
C TYR A 495 -13.85 -5.70 -6.64
N ALA A 496 -14.14 -4.40 -6.52
CA ALA A 496 -15.34 -3.90 -5.86
C ALA A 496 -16.56 -3.89 -6.81
N ILE A 497 -17.64 -4.51 -6.38
CA ILE A 497 -18.95 -4.47 -7.04
C ILE A 497 -19.98 -4.09 -5.98
N SER A 498 -20.49 -2.85 -6.07
CA SER A 498 -21.41 -2.29 -5.06
C SER A 498 -22.65 -3.16 -4.88
N PHE A 499 -23.05 -3.37 -3.62
CA PHE A 499 -24.17 -4.22 -3.18
C PHE A 499 -24.07 -5.72 -3.55
N GLN A 500 -22.97 -6.14 -4.16
CA GLN A 500 -22.70 -7.54 -4.43
C GLN A 500 -21.64 -8.10 -3.46
N ASN A 501 -20.48 -7.42 -3.32
CA ASN A 501 -19.41 -7.86 -2.45
C ASN A 501 -18.87 -6.77 -1.51
N CYS A 502 -19.33 -5.53 -1.68
CA CYS A 502 -18.98 -4.38 -0.85
C CYS A 502 -20.02 -3.28 -1.02
N LEU A 503 -19.79 -2.11 -0.39
CA LEU A 503 -20.45 -0.86 -0.75
C LEU A 503 -19.41 0.07 -1.37
N ALA A 504 -19.63 0.55 -2.59
CA ALA A 504 -18.79 1.55 -3.22
C ALA A 504 -19.37 2.95 -3.01
N ILE A 505 -18.54 3.88 -2.54
CA ILE A 505 -18.88 5.29 -2.32
C ILE A 505 -18.19 6.12 -3.40
N GLU A 506 -18.98 6.75 -4.24
CA GLU A 506 -18.50 7.44 -5.45
C GLU A 506 -18.18 8.92 -5.20
N THR A 507 -18.82 9.55 -4.21
CA THR A 507 -18.70 10.98 -3.96
C THR A 507 -17.99 11.30 -2.63
N ASP A 508 -17.69 12.60 -2.43
CA ASP A 508 -17.18 13.11 -1.15
C ASP A 508 -18.32 13.47 -0.18
N ASP A 509 -19.59 13.30 -0.57
CA ASP A 509 -20.70 13.61 0.31
C ASP A 509 -20.82 12.55 1.41
N ALA A 510 -20.74 13.01 2.65
CA ALA A 510 -20.94 12.16 3.82
C ALA A 510 -22.38 11.62 3.92
N GLU A 511 -23.36 12.18 3.20
CA GLU A 511 -24.71 11.65 3.15
C GLU A 511 -24.78 10.34 2.34
N GLU A 512 -24.00 10.21 1.28
CA GLU A 512 -23.88 8.95 0.57
C GLU A 512 -23.41 7.83 1.50
N LEU A 513 -22.32 8.08 2.25
CA LEU A 513 -21.80 7.11 3.21
C LEU A 513 -22.82 6.82 4.34
N ALA A 514 -23.43 7.84 4.92
CA ALA A 514 -24.42 7.67 5.97
C ALA A 514 -25.67 6.94 5.45
N GLY A 515 -26.10 7.25 4.23
CA GLY A 515 -27.21 6.62 3.54
C GLY A 515 -26.95 5.13 3.28
N ALA A 516 -25.79 4.79 2.77
CA ALA A 516 -25.36 3.40 2.55
C ALA A 516 -25.38 2.58 3.85
N VAL A 517 -24.87 3.14 4.95
CA VAL A 517 -24.91 2.49 6.27
C VAL A 517 -26.35 2.30 6.78
N ARG A 518 -27.20 3.34 6.68
CA ARG A 518 -28.63 3.22 7.06
C ARG A 518 -29.34 2.14 6.24
N HIS A 519 -29.01 2.06 4.96
CA HIS A 519 -29.60 1.07 4.06
C HIS A 519 -29.24 -0.36 4.49
N LEU A 520 -27.97 -0.61 4.82
CA LEU A 520 -27.55 -1.90 5.38
C LEU A 520 -28.27 -2.24 6.69
N MET A 521 -28.44 -1.25 7.56
CA MET A 521 -29.15 -1.46 8.84
C MET A 521 -30.64 -1.77 8.64
N ALA A 522 -31.25 -1.21 7.60
CA ALA A 522 -32.65 -1.46 7.25
C ALA A 522 -32.86 -2.81 6.54
N HIS A 523 -31.80 -3.37 5.95
CA HIS A 523 -31.85 -4.60 5.15
C HIS A 523 -30.80 -5.63 5.62
N PRO A 524 -30.93 -6.15 6.85
CA PRO A 524 -29.98 -7.12 7.39
C PRO A 524 -29.87 -8.41 6.57
N GLU A 525 -30.89 -8.74 5.79
CA GLU A 525 -30.92 -9.89 4.88
C GLU A 525 -29.88 -9.82 3.76
N TRP A 526 -29.33 -8.65 3.49
CA TRP A 526 -28.27 -8.47 2.46
C TRP A 526 -26.86 -8.75 2.99
N LEU A 527 -26.68 -8.73 4.31
CA LEU A 527 -25.34 -8.82 4.91
C LEU A 527 -24.64 -10.14 4.60
N ASP A 528 -25.32 -11.26 4.74
CA ASP A 528 -24.72 -12.57 4.54
C ASP A 528 -24.40 -12.85 3.07
N PRO A 529 -25.28 -12.56 2.09
CA PRO A 529 -24.93 -12.63 0.66
C PRO A 529 -23.70 -11.77 0.28
N ILE A 530 -23.64 -10.52 0.77
CA ILE A 530 -22.49 -9.63 0.51
C ILE A 530 -21.22 -10.22 1.13
N ARG A 531 -21.25 -10.70 2.37
CA ARG A 531 -20.08 -11.29 3.04
C ARG A 531 -19.58 -12.55 2.32
N GLU A 532 -20.50 -13.39 1.85
CA GLU A 532 -20.13 -14.60 1.12
C GLU A 532 -19.41 -14.28 -0.19
N GLU A 533 -19.99 -13.36 -0.98
CA GLU A 533 -19.38 -12.96 -2.26
C GLU A 533 -18.09 -12.16 -2.04
N ALA A 534 -18.01 -11.36 -0.97
CA ALA A 534 -16.80 -10.68 -0.55
C ALA A 534 -15.65 -11.67 -0.30
N ARG A 535 -15.88 -12.74 0.44
CA ARG A 535 -14.87 -13.80 0.67
C ARG A 535 -14.46 -14.50 -0.60
N ARG A 536 -15.42 -14.83 -1.49
CA ARG A 536 -15.12 -15.43 -2.80
C ARG A 536 -14.22 -14.53 -3.63
N THR A 537 -14.54 -13.24 -3.64
CA THR A 537 -13.74 -12.23 -4.35
C THR A 537 -12.35 -12.11 -3.76
N ALA A 538 -12.23 -11.97 -2.43
CA ALA A 538 -10.94 -11.83 -1.75
C ALA A 538 -10.02 -13.04 -2.00
N ALA A 539 -10.57 -14.26 -2.11
CA ALA A 539 -9.81 -15.47 -2.41
C ALA A 539 -9.15 -15.46 -3.80
N LEU A 540 -9.59 -14.60 -4.71
CA LEU A 540 -8.95 -14.41 -6.02
C LEU A 540 -7.71 -13.50 -5.95
N PHE A 541 -7.53 -12.78 -4.86
CA PHE A 541 -6.47 -11.80 -4.63
C PHE A 541 -5.51 -12.19 -3.50
N THR A 542 -5.38 -13.50 -3.19
CA THR A 542 -4.30 -13.94 -2.31
C THR A 542 -2.95 -13.85 -3.01
N TRP A 543 -1.87 -13.71 -2.24
CA TRP A 543 -0.51 -13.66 -2.82
C TRP A 543 -0.21 -14.88 -3.69
N ASN A 544 -0.69 -16.07 -3.31
CA ASN A 544 -0.53 -17.28 -4.13
C ASN A 544 -1.17 -17.12 -5.52
N ARG A 545 -2.33 -16.50 -5.62
CA ARG A 545 -3.00 -16.22 -6.90
C ARG A 545 -2.27 -15.13 -7.70
N VAL A 546 -1.81 -14.09 -7.01
CA VAL A 546 -1.04 -13.00 -7.63
C VAL A 546 0.29 -13.53 -8.17
N ILE A 547 0.99 -14.40 -7.44
CA ILE A 547 2.23 -15.04 -7.88
C ILE A 547 1.98 -15.93 -9.11
N ALA A 548 0.93 -16.76 -9.10
CA ALA A 548 0.57 -17.57 -10.28
C ALA A 548 0.33 -16.69 -11.52
N ASN A 549 -0.36 -15.56 -11.37
CA ASN A 549 -0.58 -14.58 -12.44
C ASN A 549 0.75 -13.92 -12.88
N LEU A 550 1.62 -13.56 -11.94
CA LEU A 550 2.96 -13.02 -12.22
C LEU A 550 3.79 -14.01 -13.04
N LEU A 551 3.85 -15.28 -12.63
CA LEU A 551 4.60 -16.33 -13.33
C LEU A 551 4.11 -16.49 -14.78
N GLY A 552 2.80 -16.52 -15.02
CA GLY A 552 2.25 -16.53 -16.37
C GLY A 552 2.63 -15.31 -17.23
N LYS A 553 2.75 -14.12 -16.59
CA LYS A 553 3.26 -12.92 -17.30
C LYS A 553 4.75 -13.01 -17.59
N LEU A 554 5.55 -13.57 -16.67
CA LEU A 554 6.99 -13.80 -16.90
C LEU A 554 7.22 -14.78 -18.04
N ASP A 555 6.44 -15.87 -18.14
CA ASP A 555 6.50 -16.80 -19.28
C ASP A 555 6.21 -16.09 -20.61
N TYR A 556 5.16 -15.28 -20.64
CA TYR A 556 4.85 -14.47 -21.81
C TYR A 556 6.00 -13.52 -22.20
N LEU A 557 6.62 -12.87 -21.22
CA LEU A 557 7.75 -11.95 -21.46
C LEU A 557 8.99 -12.69 -21.94
N ALA A 558 9.26 -13.87 -21.40
CA ALA A 558 10.40 -14.71 -21.81
C ALA A 558 10.25 -15.28 -23.22
N SER A 559 9.02 -15.52 -23.67
CA SER A 559 8.73 -16.05 -25.01
C SER A 559 8.78 -15.01 -26.14
N ARG A 560 8.86 -13.72 -25.80
CA ARG A 560 8.99 -12.66 -26.81
C ARG A 560 10.36 -12.69 -27.49
N PRO A 561 10.44 -12.43 -28.79
CA PRO A 561 11.72 -12.20 -29.44
C PRO A 561 12.44 -11.02 -28.75
N LYS A 562 13.69 -11.25 -28.38
CA LYS A 562 14.54 -10.26 -27.68
C LYS A 562 15.20 -9.33 -28.68
#